data_377c0e6437d5fb7817eb8c503337bf52
#
_entry.id   377c0e6437d5fb7817eb8c503337bf52
#
_cell.length_a   1.000
_cell.length_b   1.000
_cell.length_c   1.000
_cell.angle_alpha   90.00
_cell.angle_beta   90.00
_cell.angle_gamma   90.00
#
_symmetry.space_group_name_H-M   'P 1'
#
loop_
_entity.id
_entity.type
_entity.pdbx_description
1 polymer ?
#
loop_
_entity_poly.entity_id
_entity_poly.type
_entity_poly.pdbx_seq_one_letter_code
_entity_poly.pdbx_strand_id
1 'polypeptide(L)'
;MRIWTTALAGGLLLTACATQKSPQPLACEDLASVATESITIGSAAMVASATKIGGADVDARFCRVQGVARPSSDSEIKFEVWLPATVQGWTGRFKLNGTGGYAGSIPYPRLAQDVGDGFVTAGSNMGHDGGEDPAWTLNHPEKVKDWGLRAHYFVATAAKNLANAYYAKPVKYSYFEGCSNGGRQAMMMAQRYPELFDGIAAGAPSQFYPEILTWLAYSGKLQTPTQGQPPVLPPAKRQLLSRASHSACDAQDGLVDGQITNPRACNFNPSALRCVAGDGPDCLTDAQLAVAQAMYAGMRTSSGMQRYAGAMPGSEAEWDPNFGDNGRYGPFIGHYVYSKTSPPYDWRRDLNWDEQFDQIKTFITPVTAAPSPDLTAFKARGGKLVQFHGWADPIVPPQGSPAYYNALIQFEKMKTLSRPEYDAAVEKLSASQVAADALAMTSTVQNYHRLFMVPDVGHCRGGTAPEAIGGGFPEPAKAQRTPESHIVSALARWVEQGVAPTAIIATKYSDNGAITRQRPICAYPQVALYRGSGDVNAAGSFSCVTPQAEQMPVNATDIMLIQNSLRQRDLLGPRR
;
A
#
# COMPACT_ATOMS: atom_id res chain seq x y z
N MET A 1 -39.00 -3.43 -83.02
CA MET A 1 -39.03 -2.91 -81.63
C MET A 1 -39.54 -4.03 -80.74
N ARG A 2 -38.68 -4.78 -80.10
CA ARG A 2 -39.01 -5.88 -79.20
C ARG A 2 -38.58 -5.50 -77.80
N ILE A 3 -39.55 -5.43 -76.90
CA ILE A 3 -39.38 -5.13 -75.46
C ILE A 3 -39.12 -6.44 -74.72
N TRP A 4 -38.00 -6.53 -74.02
CA TRP A 4 -37.67 -7.63 -73.14
C TRP A 4 -38.00 -7.21 -71.70
N THR A 5 -38.90 -7.94 -71.05
CA THR A 5 -39.20 -7.80 -69.63
C THR A 5 -38.37 -8.81 -68.84
N THR A 6 -37.47 -8.36 -68.02
CA THR A 6 -36.72 -9.17 -67.05
C THR A 6 -37.45 -9.20 -65.71
N ALA A 7 -37.84 -10.39 -65.29
CA ALA A 7 -38.40 -10.63 -63.97
C ALA A 7 -37.28 -10.80 -62.92
N LEU A 8 -37.27 -9.95 -61.90
CA LEU A 8 -36.41 -10.11 -60.72
C LEU A 8 -37.10 -11.08 -59.74
N ALA A 9 -36.47 -12.24 -59.51
CA ALA A 9 -36.83 -13.14 -58.41
C ALA A 9 -36.14 -12.64 -57.13
N GLY A 10 -36.92 -12.07 -56.21
CA GLY A 10 -36.44 -11.68 -54.86
C GLY A 10 -36.36 -12.92 -53.96
N GLY A 11 -35.14 -13.39 -53.65
CA GLY A 11 -34.86 -14.37 -52.64
C GLY A 11 -34.91 -13.77 -51.24
N LEU A 12 -35.90 -14.11 -50.41
CA LEU A 12 -35.92 -13.84 -48.96
C LEU A 12 -34.81 -14.68 -48.29
N LEU A 13 -33.72 -14.07 -47.91
CA LEU A 13 -32.74 -14.61 -46.95
C LEU A 13 -33.35 -14.51 -45.55
N LEU A 14 -33.90 -15.62 -45.05
CA LEU A 14 -34.23 -15.80 -43.64
C LEU A 14 -32.88 -15.92 -42.85
N THR A 15 -32.38 -14.83 -42.31
CA THR A 15 -31.33 -14.85 -41.30
C THR A 15 -31.89 -15.46 -40.02
N ALA A 16 -31.55 -16.72 -39.76
CA ALA A 16 -31.82 -17.37 -38.48
C ALA A 16 -30.97 -16.62 -37.41
N CYS A 17 -31.62 -15.78 -36.60
CA CYS A 17 -31.06 -15.30 -35.36
C CYS A 17 -30.86 -16.52 -34.45
N ALA A 18 -29.62 -17.02 -34.40
CA ALA A 18 -29.23 -17.96 -33.35
C ALA A 18 -29.37 -17.24 -32.01
N THR A 19 -30.38 -17.57 -31.25
CA THR A 19 -30.54 -17.14 -29.87
C THR A 19 -29.38 -17.73 -29.08
N GLN A 20 -28.36 -16.92 -28.81
CA GLN A 20 -27.32 -17.27 -27.85
C GLN A 20 -28.03 -17.52 -26.51
N LYS A 21 -28.07 -18.78 -26.09
CA LYS A 21 -28.54 -19.14 -24.75
C LYS A 21 -27.72 -18.34 -23.74
N SER A 22 -28.38 -17.56 -22.90
CA SER A 22 -27.72 -16.91 -21.78
C SER A 22 -26.97 -17.95 -20.95
N PRO A 23 -25.72 -17.68 -20.53
CA PRO A 23 -24.95 -18.61 -19.71
C PRO A 23 -25.77 -18.99 -18.48
N GLN A 24 -25.84 -20.30 -18.17
CA GLN A 24 -26.52 -20.79 -16.99
C GLN A 24 -25.56 -20.79 -15.80
N PRO A 25 -26.01 -20.42 -14.58
CA PRO A 25 -25.19 -20.51 -13.38
C PRO A 25 -24.73 -21.96 -13.14
N LEU A 26 -23.45 -22.14 -12.79
CA LEU A 26 -22.92 -23.42 -12.33
C LEU A 26 -23.25 -23.63 -10.84
N ALA A 27 -23.45 -24.89 -10.43
CA ALA A 27 -23.43 -25.22 -9.00
C ALA A 27 -22.04 -25.02 -8.42
N CYS A 28 -21.93 -24.83 -7.10
CA CYS A 28 -20.64 -24.60 -6.44
C CYS A 28 -19.63 -25.71 -6.76
N GLU A 29 -20.08 -26.95 -6.67
CA GLU A 29 -19.27 -28.16 -6.89
C GLU A 29 -18.76 -28.26 -8.33
N ASP A 30 -19.51 -27.73 -9.31
CA ASP A 30 -19.17 -27.75 -10.73
C ASP A 30 -18.10 -26.70 -11.11
N LEU A 31 -17.77 -25.77 -10.20
CA LEU A 31 -16.74 -24.74 -10.43
C LEU A 31 -15.35 -25.32 -10.64
N ALA A 32 -15.12 -26.56 -10.27
CA ALA A 32 -13.86 -27.26 -10.59
C ALA A 32 -13.60 -27.34 -12.11
N SER A 33 -14.63 -27.23 -12.94
CA SER A 33 -14.52 -27.21 -14.41
C SER A 33 -14.01 -25.89 -15.00
N VAL A 34 -13.91 -24.83 -14.20
CA VAL A 34 -13.46 -23.48 -14.61
C VAL A 34 -11.92 -23.36 -14.68
N ALA A 35 -11.21 -24.47 -14.63
CA ALA A 35 -9.75 -24.51 -14.75
C ALA A 35 -9.25 -23.99 -16.11
N THR A 36 -8.00 -23.44 -16.12
CA THR A 36 -7.28 -23.01 -17.33
C THR A 36 -5.90 -23.67 -17.36
N GLU A 37 -5.14 -23.46 -18.42
CA GLU A 37 -3.77 -24.02 -18.55
C GLU A 37 -2.88 -23.72 -17.33
N SER A 38 -2.98 -22.51 -16.76
CA SER A 38 -2.15 -22.09 -15.61
C SER A 38 -2.89 -22.17 -14.26
N ILE A 39 -4.19 -22.46 -14.24
CA ILE A 39 -5.02 -22.46 -13.02
C ILE A 39 -5.75 -23.80 -12.88
N THR A 40 -5.51 -24.47 -11.76
CA THR A 40 -6.22 -25.71 -11.40
C THR A 40 -7.08 -25.45 -10.18
N ILE A 41 -8.37 -25.82 -10.25
CA ILE A 41 -9.26 -25.81 -9.09
C ILE A 41 -9.21 -27.20 -8.45
N GLY A 42 -8.77 -27.23 -7.20
CA GLY A 42 -8.62 -28.49 -6.43
C GLY A 42 -9.91 -28.90 -5.72
N SER A 43 -10.71 -27.93 -5.26
CA SER A 43 -12.01 -28.19 -4.63
C SER A 43 -12.94 -26.97 -4.73
N ALA A 44 -14.23 -27.24 -4.77
CA ALA A 44 -15.28 -26.25 -4.63
C ALA A 44 -16.43 -26.88 -3.84
N ALA A 45 -16.84 -26.26 -2.74
CA ALA A 45 -17.88 -26.79 -1.86
C ALA A 45 -18.63 -25.68 -1.13
N MET A 46 -19.93 -25.92 -0.90
CA MET A 46 -20.74 -25.03 -0.06
C MET A 46 -20.31 -25.11 1.41
N VAL A 47 -20.09 -23.95 2.02
CA VAL A 47 -19.79 -23.80 3.45
C VAL A 47 -21.00 -23.21 4.16
N ALA A 48 -21.38 -23.82 5.29
CA ALA A 48 -22.46 -23.32 6.14
C ALA A 48 -22.00 -22.07 6.92
N SER A 49 -22.98 -21.25 7.35
CA SER A 49 -22.73 -20.17 8.30
C SER A 49 -22.24 -20.69 9.66
N ALA A 50 -21.66 -19.82 10.47
CA ALA A 50 -21.09 -20.13 11.79
C ALA A 50 -19.97 -21.20 11.74
N THR A 51 -19.10 -21.09 10.75
CA THR A 51 -17.96 -21.99 10.54
C THR A 51 -16.65 -21.27 10.88
N LYS A 52 -15.64 -22.01 11.35
CA LYS A 52 -14.28 -21.47 11.59
C LYS A 52 -13.33 -21.96 10.51
N ILE A 53 -12.66 -21.02 9.80
CA ILE A 53 -11.70 -21.34 8.74
C ILE A 53 -10.42 -20.54 8.95
N GLY A 54 -9.27 -21.23 9.03
CA GLY A 54 -7.97 -20.58 9.23
C GLY A 54 -7.92 -19.72 10.50
N GLY A 55 -8.69 -20.07 11.53
CA GLY A 55 -8.79 -19.32 12.77
C GLY A 55 -9.83 -18.18 12.74
N ALA A 56 -10.37 -17.83 11.59
CA ALA A 56 -11.41 -16.80 11.46
C ALA A 56 -12.82 -17.38 11.61
N ASP A 57 -13.68 -16.68 12.33
CA ASP A 57 -15.11 -16.99 12.42
C ASP A 57 -15.82 -16.43 11.18
N VAL A 58 -16.64 -17.25 10.51
CA VAL A 58 -17.35 -16.89 9.28
C VAL A 58 -18.85 -17.09 9.48
N ASP A 59 -19.59 -16.00 9.56
CA ASP A 59 -21.03 -16.04 9.80
C ASP A 59 -21.87 -16.17 8.52
N ALA A 60 -21.27 -15.94 7.36
CA ALA A 60 -21.92 -16.04 6.07
C ALA A 60 -21.93 -17.48 5.55
N ARG A 61 -22.98 -17.83 4.77
CA ARG A 61 -22.99 -19.03 3.91
C ARG A 61 -22.39 -18.67 2.55
N PHE A 62 -21.46 -19.48 2.03
CA PHE A 62 -20.75 -19.19 0.77
C PHE A 62 -20.24 -20.45 0.07
N CYS A 63 -19.91 -20.33 -1.22
CA CYS A 63 -19.17 -21.34 -1.97
C CYS A 63 -17.68 -21.05 -1.79
N ARG A 64 -16.92 -22.00 -1.20
CA ARG A 64 -15.47 -21.96 -1.03
C ARG A 64 -14.81 -22.69 -2.18
N VAL A 65 -13.99 -21.98 -2.95
CA VAL A 65 -13.20 -22.55 -4.04
C VAL A 65 -11.72 -22.46 -3.67
N GLN A 66 -11.01 -23.58 -3.78
CA GLN A 66 -9.56 -23.65 -3.53
C GLN A 66 -8.85 -24.03 -4.83
N GLY A 67 -7.78 -23.31 -5.17
CA GLY A 67 -7.06 -23.53 -6.41
C GLY A 67 -5.58 -23.21 -6.30
N VAL A 68 -4.85 -23.55 -7.36
CA VAL A 68 -3.43 -23.27 -7.50
C VAL A 68 -3.17 -22.70 -8.89
N ALA A 69 -2.45 -21.59 -8.98
CA ALA A 69 -1.92 -21.08 -10.24
C ALA A 69 -0.43 -21.41 -10.37
N ARG A 70 -0.04 -21.93 -11.55
CA ARG A 70 1.34 -22.31 -11.90
C ARG A 70 1.79 -21.66 -13.20
N PRO A 71 2.10 -20.34 -13.20
CA PRO A 71 2.57 -19.66 -14.40
C PRO A 71 3.98 -20.07 -14.84
N SER A 72 4.74 -20.77 -14.00
CA SER A 72 6.02 -21.38 -14.33
C SER A 72 6.18 -22.72 -13.61
N SER A 73 7.20 -23.49 -13.96
CA SER A 73 7.49 -24.80 -13.32
C SER A 73 7.83 -24.70 -11.83
N ASP A 74 8.33 -23.53 -11.37
CA ASP A 74 8.66 -23.25 -9.97
C ASP A 74 7.52 -22.55 -9.21
N SER A 75 6.45 -22.14 -9.89
CA SER A 75 5.33 -21.41 -9.31
C SER A 75 4.34 -22.33 -8.61
N GLU A 76 3.90 -21.93 -7.42
CA GLU A 76 2.81 -22.58 -6.68
C GLU A 76 1.99 -21.55 -5.90
N ILE A 77 1.17 -20.79 -6.63
CA ILE A 77 0.31 -19.76 -6.05
C ILE A 77 -0.99 -20.43 -5.59
N LYS A 78 -1.04 -20.85 -4.32
CA LYS A 78 -2.26 -21.37 -3.69
C LYS A 78 -3.20 -20.21 -3.39
N PHE A 79 -4.48 -20.37 -3.73
CA PHE A 79 -5.47 -19.31 -3.52
C PHE A 79 -6.83 -19.89 -3.12
N GLU A 80 -7.62 -19.04 -2.48
CA GLU A 80 -9.03 -19.29 -2.26
C GLU A 80 -9.88 -18.16 -2.82
N VAL A 81 -11.06 -18.52 -3.32
CA VAL A 81 -12.13 -17.59 -3.70
C VAL A 81 -13.39 -17.98 -2.95
N TRP A 82 -13.97 -17.02 -2.22
CA TRP A 82 -15.20 -17.20 -1.47
C TRP A 82 -16.32 -16.40 -2.14
N LEU A 83 -17.39 -17.10 -2.52
CA LEU A 83 -18.52 -16.52 -3.26
C LEU A 83 -19.79 -16.59 -2.39
N PRO A 84 -20.45 -15.47 -2.05
CA PRO A 84 -21.75 -15.50 -1.35
C PRO A 84 -22.70 -16.53 -1.94
N ALA A 85 -23.41 -17.28 -1.09
CA ALA A 85 -24.17 -18.48 -1.49
C ALA A 85 -25.26 -18.25 -2.54
N THR A 86 -25.76 -17.02 -2.67
CA THR A 86 -26.83 -16.67 -3.60
C THR A 86 -26.54 -15.37 -4.35
N VAL A 87 -27.13 -15.19 -5.52
CA VAL A 87 -27.01 -13.96 -6.30
C VAL A 87 -27.63 -12.75 -5.57
N GLN A 88 -28.61 -12.96 -4.70
CA GLN A 88 -29.21 -11.89 -3.87
C GLN A 88 -28.30 -11.46 -2.71
N GLY A 89 -27.49 -12.38 -2.19
CA GLY A 89 -26.48 -12.07 -1.17
C GLY A 89 -25.22 -11.43 -1.74
N TRP A 90 -25.03 -11.50 -3.06
CA TRP A 90 -23.88 -10.89 -3.72
C TRP A 90 -24.17 -9.46 -4.15
N THR A 91 -23.34 -8.52 -3.72
CA THR A 91 -23.46 -7.09 -4.06
C THR A 91 -23.03 -6.73 -5.51
N GLY A 92 -22.61 -7.71 -6.31
CA GLY A 92 -22.01 -7.47 -7.62
C GLY A 92 -20.55 -7.04 -7.56
N ARG A 93 -19.95 -7.04 -6.37
CA ARG A 93 -18.58 -6.57 -6.09
C ARG A 93 -17.62 -7.73 -5.89
N PHE A 94 -16.39 -7.50 -6.30
CA PHE A 94 -15.23 -8.35 -6.00
C PHE A 94 -14.20 -7.55 -5.19
N LYS A 95 -13.60 -8.16 -4.16
CA LYS A 95 -12.49 -7.57 -3.43
C LYS A 95 -11.34 -8.56 -3.27
N LEU A 96 -10.13 -8.12 -3.62
CA LEU A 96 -8.89 -8.85 -3.41
C LEU A 96 -8.07 -8.15 -2.31
N ASN A 97 -7.58 -8.94 -1.36
CA ASN A 97 -6.80 -8.45 -0.24
C ASN A 97 -5.30 -8.70 -0.45
N GLY A 98 -4.50 -7.65 -0.26
CA GLY A 98 -3.05 -7.73 -0.21
C GLY A 98 -2.55 -8.32 1.10
N THR A 99 -1.28 -8.72 1.13
CA THR A 99 -0.61 -9.32 2.29
C THR A 99 0.54 -8.45 2.79
N GLY A 100 0.78 -8.43 4.11
CA GLY A 100 1.90 -7.71 4.73
C GLY A 100 3.21 -8.52 4.65
N GLY A 101 4.35 -7.85 4.72
CA GLY A 101 5.68 -8.48 4.79
C GLY A 101 5.93 -9.51 3.70
N TYR A 102 6.49 -10.64 4.10
CA TYR A 102 6.70 -11.82 3.25
C TYR A 102 5.63 -12.89 3.45
N ALA A 103 4.49 -12.56 4.07
CA ALA A 103 3.49 -13.56 4.44
C ALA A 103 3.08 -14.45 3.26
N GLY A 104 3.37 -15.75 3.40
CA GLY A 104 2.97 -16.83 2.50
C GLY A 104 1.72 -17.53 3.01
N SER A 105 0.66 -16.78 3.32
CA SER A 105 -0.59 -17.31 3.86
C SER A 105 -1.81 -16.54 3.35
N ILE A 106 -2.94 -17.26 3.24
CA ILE A 106 -4.23 -16.68 2.87
C ILE A 106 -4.77 -15.85 4.03
N PRO A 107 -5.23 -14.60 3.80
CA PRO A 107 -5.69 -13.70 4.86
C PRO A 107 -7.15 -14.01 5.28
N TYR A 108 -7.38 -15.15 5.91
CA TYR A 108 -8.72 -15.65 6.26
C TYR A 108 -9.62 -14.65 7.01
N PRO A 109 -9.13 -13.87 8.00
CA PRO A 109 -9.97 -12.88 8.66
C PRO A 109 -10.55 -11.83 7.69
N ARG A 110 -9.79 -11.45 6.67
CA ARG A 110 -10.24 -10.50 5.63
C ARG A 110 -11.30 -11.15 4.72
N LEU A 111 -11.06 -12.40 4.31
CA LEU A 111 -12.03 -13.12 3.49
C LEU A 111 -13.36 -13.30 4.23
N ALA A 112 -13.30 -13.63 5.54
CA ALA A 112 -14.49 -13.80 6.38
C ALA A 112 -15.32 -12.50 6.46
N GLN A 113 -14.65 -11.38 6.68
CA GLN A 113 -15.28 -10.07 6.71
C GLN A 113 -15.92 -9.73 5.36
N ASP A 114 -15.17 -9.88 4.26
CA ASP A 114 -15.63 -9.49 2.92
C ASP A 114 -16.80 -10.31 2.43
N VAL A 115 -16.79 -11.65 2.64
CA VAL A 115 -17.90 -12.49 2.23
C VAL A 115 -19.16 -12.17 3.07
N GLY A 116 -18.98 -11.80 4.35
CA GLY A 116 -20.05 -11.30 5.21
C GLY A 116 -20.65 -9.99 4.73
N ASP A 117 -19.82 -9.11 4.15
CA ASP A 117 -20.24 -7.85 3.52
C ASP A 117 -20.80 -8.04 2.10
N GLY A 118 -20.94 -9.30 1.63
CA GLY A 118 -21.53 -9.65 0.34
C GLY A 118 -20.59 -9.48 -0.85
N PHE A 119 -19.28 -9.42 -0.64
CA PHE A 119 -18.31 -9.45 -1.73
C PHE A 119 -18.00 -10.88 -2.18
N VAL A 120 -17.76 -11.09 -3.46
CA VAL A 120 -16.84 -12.14 -3.88
C VAL A 120 -15.46 -11.70 -3.39
N THR A 121 -14.76 -12.56 -2.68
CA THR A 121 -13.45 -12.21 -2.13
C THR A 121 -12.41 -13.27 -2.41
N ALA A 122 -11.14 -12.90 -2.48
CA ALA A 122 -10.05 -13.82 -2.72
C ALA A 122 -8.78 -13.45 -1.94
N GLY A 123 -7.94 -14.46 -1.72
CA GLY A 123 -6.61 -14.31 -1.14
C GLY A 123 -5.69 -15.45 -1.54
N SER A 124 -4.39 -15.28 -1.41
CA SER A 124 -3.40 -16.29 -1.78
C SER A 124 -2.22 -16.35 -0.82
N ASN A 125 -1.40 -17.42 -0.95
CA ASN A 125 -0.10 -17.55 -0.30
C ASN A 125 1.02 -16.78 -1.02
N MET A 126 0.71 -16.01 -2.07
CA MET A 126 1.67 -15.25 -2.88
C MET A 126 2.75 -16.08 -3.58
N GLY A 127 2.57 -17.38 -3.71
CA GLY A 127 3.50 -18.30 -4.40
C GLY A 127 4.48 -19.02 -3.49
N HIS A 128 4.38 -18.88 -2.18
CA HIS A 128 5.16 -19.64 -1.20
C HIS A 128 4.36 -19.90 0.07
N ASP A 129 4.70 -20.93 0.79
CA ASP A 129 4.14 -21.20 2.12
C ASP A 129 5.08 -20.68 3.21
N GLY A 130 4.52 -20.31 4.34
CA GLY A 130 5.25 -19.90 5.53
C GLY A 130 5.00 -18.46 5.94
N GLY A 131 5.80 -18.02 6.92
CA GLY A 131 5.71 -16.69 7.51
C GLY A 131 6.67 -15.70 6.86
N GLU A 132 7.41 -15.01 7.71
CA GLU A 132 8.27 -13.88 7.36
C GLU A 132 9.72 -14.29 7.03
N ASP A 133 10.06 -15.57 7.10
CA ASP A 133 11.40 -16.07 6.75
C ASP A 133 11.60 -16.00 5.23
N PRO A 134 12.61 -15.28 4.70
CA PRO A 134 12.86 -15.16 3.27
C PRO A 134 13.59 -16.36 2.65
N ALA A 135 13.79 -17.47 3.35
CA ALA A 135 14.49 -18.67 2.85
C ALA A 135 13.88 -19.22 1.54
N TRP A 136 12.56 -19.02 1.35
CA TRP A 136 11.86 -19.40 0.11
C TRP A 136 12.37 -18.70 -1.14
N THR A 137 13.14 -17.61 -1.00
CA THR A 137 13.68 -16.86 -2.16
C THR A 137 14.97 -17.47 -2.70
N LEU A 138 15.67 -18.31 -1.90
CA LEU A 138 16.96 -18.85 -2.26
C LEU A 138 16.83 -19.84 -3.43
N ASN A 139 17.42 -19.51 -4.57
CA ASN A 139 17.35 -20.27 -5.82
C ASN A 139 15.94 -20.40 -6.44
N HIS A 140 14.98 -19.58 -6.01
CA HIS A 140 13.60 -19.56 -6.50
C HIS A 140 13.21 -18.19 -7.10
N PRO A 141 13.86 -17.70 -8.18
CA PRO A 141 13.59 -16.38 -8.74
C PRO A 141 12.14 -16.24 -9.27
N GLU A 142 11.52 -17.34 -9.70
CA GLU A 142 10.13 -17.30 -10.18
C GLU A 142 9.14 -17.12 -9.03
N LYS A 143 9.39 -17.70 -7.85
CA LYS A 143 8.57 -17.43 -6.65
C LYS A 143 8.66 -15.96 -6.22
N VAL A 144 9.85 -15.34 -6.37
CA VAL A 144 10.01 -13.91 -6.10
C VAL A 144 9.18 -13.07 -7.08
N LYS A 145 9.12 -13.46 -8.36
CA LYS A 145 8.22 -12.82 -9.34
C LYS A 145 6.73 -13.04 -8.99
N ASP A 146 6.36 -14.23 -8.51
CA ASP A 146 5.01 -14.50 -8.07
C ASP A 146 4.62 -13.57 -6.92
N TRP A 147 5.44 -13.54 -5.86
CA TRP A 147 5.24 -12.66 -4.72
C TRP A 147 5.28 -11.17 -5.10
N GLY A 148 6.19 -10.80 -6.00
CA GLY A 148 6.42 -9.42 -6.38
C GLY A 148 5.32 -8.81 -7.22
N LEU A 149 4.80 -9.56 -8.21
CA LEU A 149 3.92 -8.99 -9.22
C LEU A 149 2.83 -9.92 -9.79
N ARG A 150 3.03 -11.27 -9.87
CA ARG A 150 2.12 -12.13 -10.65
C ARG A 150 0.93 -12.71 -9.87
N ALA A 151 1.11 -13.02 -8.57
CA ALA A 151 0.10 -13.76 -7.80
C ALA A 151 -1.28 -13.09 -7.87
N HIS A 152 -1.36 -11.79 -7.64
CA HIS A 152 -2.64 -11.08 -7.66
C HIS A 152 -3.29 -11.01 -9.05
N TYR A 153 -2.51 -11.00 -10.12
CA TYR A 153 -3.05 -11.08 -11.48
C TYR A 153 -3.81 -12.40 -11.70
N PHE A 154 -3.18 -13.53 -11.39
CA PHE A 154 -3.80 -14.85 -11.57
C PHE A 154 -5.00 -15.05 -10.66
N VAL A 155 -4.89 -14.62 -9.40
CA VAL A 155 -5.97 -14.76 -8.41
C VAL A 155 -7.17 -13.88 -8.75
N ALA A 156 -6.97 -12.63 -9.15
CA ALA A 156 -8.06 -11.75 -9.57
C ALA A 156 -8.77 -12.27 -10.83
N THR A 157 -7.99 -12.77 -11.80
CA THR A 157 -8.52 -13.36 -13.02
C THR A 157 -9.35 -14.61 -12.71
N ALA A 158 -8.84 -15.52 -11.88
CA ALA A 158 -9.55 -16.71 -11.43
C ALA A 158 -10.86 -16.34 -10.71
N ALA A 159 -10.81 -15.41 -9.76
CA ALA A 159 -11.96 -14.99 -8.98
C ALA A 159 -13.09 -14.41 -9.84
N LYS A 160 -12.75 -13.56 -10.82
CA LYS A 160 -13.73 -13.00 -11.76
C LYS A 160 -14.36 -14.07 -12.66
N ASN A 161 -13.56 -15.02 -13.16
CA ASN A 161 -14.07 -16.13 -13.98
C ASN A 161 -14.99 -17.04 -13.17
N LEU A 162 -14.60 -17.39 -11.93
CA LEU A 162 -15.42 -18.19 -11.03
C LEU A 162 -16.74 -17.48 -10.68
N ALA A 163 -16.69 -16.18 -10.37
CA ALA A 163 -17.90 -15.39 -10.11
C ALA A 163 -18.84 -15.36 -11.32
N ASN A 164 -18.29 -15.14 -12.52
CA ASN A 164 -19.08 -15.15 -13.75
C ASN A 164 -19.72 -16.52 -14.02
N ALA A 165 -19.00 -17.61 -13.79
CA ALA A 165 -19.53 -18.97 -13.94
C ALA A 165 -20.60 -19.29 -12.90
N TYR A 166 -20.40 -18.93 -11.64
CA TYR A 166 -21.30 -19.23 -10.53
C TYR A 166 -22.61 -18.44 -10.57
N TYR A 167 -22.55 -17.14 -10.91
CA TYR A 167 -23.74 -16.28 -10.94
C TYR A 167 -24.34 -16.09 -12.34
N ALA A 168 -23.68 -16.57 -13.40
CA ALA A 168 -23.99 -16.23 -14.81
C ALA A 168 -24.07 -14.70 -15.03
N LYS A 169 -23.30 -13.93 -14.25
CA LYS A 169 -23.24 -12.46 -14.28
C LYS A 169 -21.80 -12.02 -14.05
N PRO A 170 -21.29 -11.04 -14.80
CA PRO A 170 -19.96 -10.50 -14.56
C PRO A 170 -19.89 -9.71 -13.24
N VAL A 171 -18.71 -9.66 -12.65
CA VAL A 171 -18.39 -8.72 -11.57
C VAL A 171 -18.62 -7.30 -12.07
N LYS A 172 -19.40 -6.52 -11.33
CA LYS A 172 -19.75 -5.14 -11.68
C LYS A 172 -18.65 -4.15 -11.27
N TYR A 173 -18.10 -4.32 -10.06
CA TYR A 173 -17.02 -3.49 -9.53
C TYR A 173 -15.98 -4.34 -8.84
N SER A 174 -14.72 -3.98 -9.03
CA SER A 174 -13.57 -4.71 -8.49
C SER A 174 -12.70 -3.80 -7.64
N TYR A 175 -12.38 -4.24 -6.43
CA TYR A 175 -11.59 -3.48 -5.46
C TYR A 175 -10.34 -4.24 -5.05
N PHE A 176 -9.27 -3.49 -4.78
CA PHE A 176 -8.06 -4.00 -4.12
C PHE A 176 -7.83 -3.22 -2.84
N GLU A 177 -7.45 -3.90 -1.76
CA GLU A 177 -7.12 -3.29 -0.48
C GLU A 177 -5.85 -3.91 0.10
N GLY A 178 -4.94 -3.08 0.62
CA GLY A 178 -3.78 -3.59 1.33
C GLY A 178 -2.93 -2.50 1.98
N CYS A 179 -2.23 -2.86 3.06
CA CYS A 179 -1.30 -1.98 3.76
C CYS A 179 0.12 -2.56 3.72
N SER A 180 1.16 -1.73 3.83
CA SER A 180 2.56 -2.17 3.83
C SER A 180 2.97 -2.78 2.48
N ASN A 181 3.47 -4.01 2.47
CA ASN A 181 3.66 -4.77 1.22
C ASN A 181 2.34 -4.91 0.45
N GLY A 182 1.19 -5.07 1.15
CA GLY A 182 -0.14 -5.03 0.52
C GLY A 182 -0.43 -3.69 -0.16
N GLY A 183 0.02 -2.58 0.40
CA GLY A 183 -0.02 -1.26 -0.24
C GLY A 183 0.89 -1.20 -1.48
N ARG A 184 2.09 -1.79 -1.45
CA ARG A 184 2.95 -1.96 -2.63
C ARG A 184 2.25 -2.76 -3.72
N GLN A 185 1.60 -3.87 -3.34
CA GLN A 185 0.82 -4.71 -4.26
C GLN A 185 -0.34 -3.90 -4.87
N ALA A 186 -1.02 -3.08 -4.09
CA ALA A 186 -2.06 -2.16 -4.56
C ALA A 186 -1.52 -1.19 -5.63
N MET A 187 -0.37 -0.56 -5.37
CA MET A 187 0.30 0.32 -6.35
C MET A 187 0.73 -0.45 -7.61
N MET A 188 1.22 -1.69 -7.45
CA MET A 188 1.57 -2.58 -8.56
C MET A 188 0.36 -2.88 -9.45
N MET A 189 -0.83 -3.13 -8.86
CA MET A 189 -2.06 -3.36 -9.62
C MET A 189 -2.46 -2.12 -10.42
N ALA A 190 -2.40 -0.93 -9.83
CA ALA A 190 -2.72 0.32 -10.53
C ALA A 190 -1.80 0.59 -11.73
N GLN A 191 -0.51 0.26 -11.60
CA GLN A 191 0.51 0.56 -12.60
C GLN A 191 0.61 -0.52 -13.69
N ARG A 192 0.64 -1.80 -13.32
CA ARG A 192 0.94 -2.89 -14.25
C ARG A 192 -0.28 -3.65 -14.76
N TYR A 193 -1.36 -3.68 -13.99
CA TYR A 193 -2.60 -4.38 -14.31
C TYR A 193 -3.82 -3.47 -14.13
N PRO A 194 -3.82 -2.30 -14.78
CA PRO A 194 -4.85 -1.29 -14.59
C PRO A 194 -6.26 -1.78 -14.94
N GLU A 195 -6.38 -2.85 -15.74
CA GLU A 195 -7.65 -3.45 -16.16
C GLU A 195 -8.34 -4.26 -15.05
N LEU A 196 -7.63 -4.62 -13.97
CA LEU A 196 -8.18 -5.57 -12.99
C LEU A 196 -9.08 -4.93 -11.94
N PHE A 197 -8.85 -3.67 -11.56
CA PHE A 197 -9.57 -3.05 -10.44
C PHE A 197 -10.09 -1.66 -10.78
N ASP A 198 -11.33 -1.37 -10.35
CA ASP A 198 -11.96 -0.07 -10.51
C ASP A 198 -11.60 0.88 -9.36
N GLY A 199 -11.38 0.31 -8.17
CA GLY A 199 -10.98 1.03 -6.99
C GLY A 199 -9.82 0.34 -6.27
N ILE A 200 -8.82 1.12 -5.85
CA ILE A 200 -7.63 0.62 -5.16
C ILE A 200 -7.40 1.45 -3.88
N ALA A 201 -7.28 0.76 -2.74
CA ALA A 201 -6.92 1.33 -1.45
C ALA A 201 -5.49 0.88 -1.06
N ALA A 202 -4.53 1.81 -1.06
CA ALA A 202 -3.12 1.56 -0.83
C ALA A 202 -2.66 2.22 0.49
N GLY A 203 -2.54 1.43 1.56
CA GLY A 203 -2.08 1.89 2.88
C GLY A 203 -0.57 1.75 3.05
N ALA A 204 0.09 2.76 3.62
CA ALA A 204 1.52 2.76 3.92
C ALA A 204 2.36 2.01 2.86
N PRO A 205 2.21 2.35 1.55
CA PRO A 205 2.68 1.51 0.47
C PRO A 205 4.20 1.50 0.38
N SER A 206 4.79 0.31 0.46
CA SER A 206 6.23 0.12 0.26
C SER A 206 6.61 0.13 -1.24
N GLN A 207 6.14 1.12 -2.00
CA GLN A 207 6.32 1.20 -3.45
C GLN A 207 7.76 1.42 -3.91
N PHE A 208 8.58 2.06 -3.07
CA PHE A 208 10.04 2.18 -3.24
C PHE A 208 10.73 0.98 -2.58
N TYR A 209 10.33 -0.23 -2.94
CA TYR A 209 10.67 -1.43 -2.19
C TYR A 209 12.19 -1.66 -2.02
N PRO A 210 13.05 -1.46 -3.03
CA PRO A 210 14.50 -1.59 -2.87
C PRO A 210 15.07 -0.66 -1.80
N GLU A 211 14.62 0.60 -1.80
CA GLU A 211 15.02 1.61 -0.84
C GLU A 211 14.55 1.26 0.57
N ILE A 212 13.30 0.80 0.70
CA ILE A 212 12.72 0.40 2.00
C ILE A 212 13.40 -0.85 2.53
N LEU A 213 13.66 -1.84 1.69
CA LEU A 213 14.39 -3.06 2.06
C LEU A 213 15.77 -2.74 2.65
N THR A 214 16.52 -1.86 1.97
CA THR A 214 17.84 -1.44 2.44
C THR A 214 17.75 -0.53 3.67
N TRP A 215 16.74 0.34 3.77
CA TRP A 215 16.46 1.14 4.98
C TRP A 215 16.23 0.27 6.21
N LEU A 216 15.43 -0.78 6.07
CA LEU A 216 15.13 -1.68 7.18
C LEU A 216 16.38 -2.45 7.66
N ALA A 217 17.20 -2.92 6.72
CA ALA A 217 18.49 -3.53 7.07
C ALA A 217 19.45 -2.49 7.72
N TYR A 218 19.51 -1.27 7.21
CA TYR A 218 20.32 -0.17 7.75
C TYR A 218 19.88 0.22 9.15
N SER A 219 18.60 0.50 9.36
CA SER A 219 18.05 0.92 10.66
C SER A 219 18.20 -0.17 11.73
N GLY A 220 18.03 -1.46 11.35
CA GLY A 220 18.30 -2.59 12.23
C GLY A 220 19.76 -2.66 12.67
N LYS A 221 20.70 -2.49 11.71
CA LYS A 221 22.15 -2.47 12.03
C LYS A 221 22.55 -1.28 12.88
N LEU A 222 21.93 -0.10 12.69
CA LEU A 222 22.17 1.07 13.54
C LEU A 222 21.77 0.82 14.99
N GLN A 223 20.60 0.25 15.21
CA GLN A 223 20.06 0.06 16.54
C GLN A 223 20.65 -1.16 17.25
N THR A 224 21.01 -2.20 16.49
CA THR A 224 21.59 -3.43 17.01
C THR A 224 22.84 -3.78 16.17
N PRO A 225 23.96 -3.06 16.35
CA PRO A 225 25.16 -3.26 15.55
C PRO A 225 25.78 -4.66 15.73
N THR A 226 25.60 -5.27 16.90
CA THR A 226 26.05 -6.64 17.18
C THR A 226 24.82 -7.51 17.44
N GLN A 227 24.68 -8.61 16.68
CA GLN A 227 23.58 -9.55 16.84
C GLN A 227 23.54 -10.12 18.26
N GLY A 228 22.32 -10.21 18.83
CA GLY A 228 22.12 -10.75 20.19
C GLY A 228 22.42 -9.78 21.32
N GLN A 229 22.89 -8.56 21.04
CA GLN A 229 23.06 -7.52 22.04
C GLN A 229 21.79 -6.66 22.18
N PRO A 230 21.57 -6.04 23.35
CA PRO A 230 20.49 -5.07 23.52
C PRO A 230 20.62 -3.92 22.52
N PRO A 231 19.49 -3.30 22.11
CA PRO A 231 19.52 -2.15 21.22
C PRO A 231 20.18 -0.93 21.89
N VAL A 232 20.88 -0.14 21.09
CA VAL A 232 21.51 1.11 21.54
C VAL A 232 20.46 2.09 22.09
N LEU A 233 19.26 2.13 21.48
CA LEU A 233 18.10 2.88 21.96
C LEU A 233 17.08 1.92 22.60
N PRO A 234 17.19 1.62 23.90
CA PRO A 234 16.20 0.80 24.60
C PRO A 234 14.84 1.52 24.67
N PRO A 235 13.73 0.79 24.96
CA PRO A 235 12.38 1.35 24.96
C PRO A 235 12.24 2.65 25.78
N ALA A 236 12.86 2.74 26.96
CA ALA A 236 12.81 3.94 27.80
C ALA A 236 13.39 5.18 27.12
N LYS A 237 14.48 5.01 26.35
CA LYS A 237 15.13 6.12 25.60
C LYS A 237 14.32 6.52 24.36
N ARG A 238 13.67 5.56 23.71
CA ARG A 238 12.72 5.84 22.60
C ARG A 238 11.51 6.62 23.10
N GLN A 239 10.97 6.26 24.28
CA GLN A 239 9.90 7.01 24.93
C GLN A 239 10.32 8.42 25.38
N LEU A 240 11.56 8.58 25.84
CA LEU A 240 12.13 9.90 26.15
C LEU A 240 12.16 10.79 24.90
N LEU A 241 12.69 10.27 23.78
CA LEU A 241 12.72 10.96 22.49
C LEU A 241 11.31 11.34 22.03
N SER A 242 10.35 10.39 22.09
CA SER A 242 8.96 10.61 21.69
C SER A 242 8.29 11.73 22.52
N ARG A 243 8.43 11.71 23.85
CA ARG A 243 7.91 12.81 24.67
C ARG A 243 8.53 14.16 24.34
N ALA A 244 9.84 14.19 24.06
CA ALA A 244 10.53 15.42 23.74
C ALA A 244 10.15 15.98 22.36
N SER A 245 9.98 15.13 21.35
CA SER A 245 9.54 15.54 20.01
C SER A 245 8.09 16.06 20.03
N HIS A 246 7.19 15.39 20.75
CA HIS A 246 5.81 15.88 20.94
C HIS A 246 5.79 17.22 21.70
N SER A 247 6.53 17.35 22.80
CA SER A 247 6.63 18.61 23.54
C SER A 247 7.14 19.78 22.68
N ALA A 248 8.02 19.50 21.72
CA ALA A 248 8.58 20.50 20.83
C ALA A 248 7.64 20.90 19.67
N CYS A 249 6.75 19.99 19.24
CA CYS A 249 6.06 20.14 17.96
C CYS A 249 4.52 20.06 18.01
N ASP A 250 3.94 19.59 19.10
CA ASP A 250 2.47 19.45 19.28
C ASP A 250 1.75 20.79 19.05
N ALA A 251 2.25 21.88 19.64
CA ALA A 251 1.63 23.20 19.53
C ALA A 251 1.71 23.88 18.14
N GLN A 252 2.37 23.28 17.16
CA GLN A 252 2.63 23.93 15.86
C GLN A 252 1.39 24.12 14.99
N ASP A 253 0.35 23.33 15.18
CA ASP A 253 -0.95 23.50 14.50
C ASP A 253 -1.93 24.39 15.27
N GLY A 254 -1.50 24.98 16.40
CA GLY A 254 -2.31 25.83 17.28
C GLY A 254 -3.09 25.08 18.35
N LEU A 255 -2.88 23.77 18.49
CA LEU A 255 -3.54 22.94 19.49
C LEU A 255 -2.49 22.10 20.25
N VAL A 256 -2.64 21.99 21.57
CA VAL A 256 -1.84 21.09 22.41
C VAL A 256 -2.72 19.90 22.77
N ASP A 257 -2.62 18.82 22.01
CA ASP A 257 -3.49 17.65 22.18
C ASP A 257 -2.74 16.30 22.14
N GLY A 258 -1.41 16.35 22.15
CA GLY A 258 -0.53 15.18 22.11
C GLY A 258 -0.33 14.60 20.72
N GLN A 259 -0.56 15.39 19.65
CA GLN A 259 -0.39 14.93 18.27
C GLN A 259 0.47 15.90 17.45
N ILE A 260 1.37 15.36 16.64
CA ILE A 260 2.12 16.13 15.64
C ILE A 260 1.39 16.02 14.31
N THR A 261 0.59 17.03 13.97
CA THR A 261 -0.24 17.03 12.75
C THR A 261 0.61 17.05 11.46
N ASN A 262 1.74 17.78 11.49
CA ASN A 262 2.67 17.86 10.35
C ASN A 262 4.12 17.72 10.80
N PRO A 263 4.66 16.50 10.92
CA PRO A 263 6.02 16.28 11.40
C PRO A 263 7.10 16.84 10.46
N ARG A 264 6.77 17.17 9.21
CA ARG A 264 7.70 17.80 8.24
C ARG A 264 8.03 19.24 8.61
N ALA A 265 7.16 19.91 9.35
CA ALA A 265 7.38 21.26 9.88
C ALA A 265 8.03 21.24 11.28
N CYS A 266 8.20 20.07 11.88
CA CYS A 266 8.76 19.89 13.22
C CYS A 266 10.31 20.05 13.20
N ASN A 267 10.83 21.02 13.92
CA ASN A 267 12.26 21.29 14.03
C ASN A 267 12.87 20.71 15.32
N PHE A 268 12.44 19.51 15.73
CA PHE A 268 12.98 18.85 16.90
C PHE A 268 14.45 18.46 16.69
N ASN A 269 15.31 18.87 17.66
CA ASN A 269 16.72 18.50 17.66
C ASN A 269 17.03 17.59 18.87
N PRO A 270 17.31 16.29 18.67
CA PRO A 270 17.58 15.36 19.76
C PRO A 270 18.83 15.70 20.58
N SER A 271 19.72 16.58 20.08
CA SER A 271 20.91 17.04 20.83
C SER A 271 20.55 17.78 22.13
N ALA A 272 19.33 18.30 22.24
CA ALA A 272 18.83 18.90 23.48
C ALA A 272 18.74 17.89 24.65
N LEU A 273 18.72 16.59 24.34
CA LEU A 273 18.68 15.51 25.33
C LEU A 273 20.06 14.94 25.67
N ARG A 274 21.17 15.53 25.19
CA ARG A 274 22.52 15.01 25.46
C ARG A 274 22.81 14.94 26.95
N CYS A 275 23.34 13.83 27.44
CA CYS A 275 23.81 13.67 28.80
C CYS A 275 25.02 14.59 29.07
N VAL A 276 25.04 15.25 30.23
CA VAL A 276 26.13 16.10 30.67
C VAL A 276 27.14 15.32 31.54
N ALA A 277 26.68 14.39 32.36
CA ALA A 277 27.47 13.71 33.38
C ALA A 277 27.25 12.19 33.41
N GLY A 278 27.37 11.51 32.25
CA GLY A 278 27.15 10.07 32.14
C GLY A 278 25.70 9.70 31.78
N ASP A 279 25.39 8.40 31.67
CA ASP A 279 24.03 7.94 31.31
C ASP A 279 23.05 8.17 32.47
N GLY A 280 21.84 8.59 32.13
CA GLY A 280 20.75 8.84 33.06
C GLY A 280 19.37 8.68 32.40
N PRO A 281 18.27 8.55 33.17
CA PRO A 281 16.96 8.26 32.62
C PRO A 281 16.43 9.34 31.65
N ASP A 282 16.81 10.61 31.89
CA ASP A 282 16.27 11.77 31.18
C ASP A 282 17.23 12.37 30.14
N CYS A 283 18.27 11.63 29.74
CA CYS A 283 19.22 12.08 28.72
C CYS A 283 19.64 10.95 27.79
N LEU A 284 20.33 11.29 26.70
CA LEU A 284 20.91 10.38 25.73
C LEU A 284 22.43 10.43 25.79
N THR A 285 23.09 9.29 25.86
CA THR A 285 24.54 9.19 25.64
C THR A 285 24.91 9.57 24.22
N ASP A 286 26.19 9.86 23.95
CA ASP A 286 26.66 10.18 22.59
C ASP A 286 26.33 9.07 21.59
N ALA A 287 26.44 7.78 21.97
CA ALA A 287 26.09 6.65 21.13
C ALA A 287 24.58 6.61 20.81
N GLN A 288 23.72 6.83 21.81
CA GLN A 288 22.26 6.88 21.65
C GLN A 288 21.85 8.07 20.79
N LEU A 289 22.48 9.23 21.00
CA LEU A 289 22.24 10.43 20.21
C LEU A 289 22.64 10.24 18.74
N ALA A 290 23.78 9.60 18.48
CA ALA A 290 24.22 9.30 17.12
C ALA A 290 23.21 8.40 16.38
N VAL A 291 22.68 7.38 17.05
CA VAL A 291 21.62 6.52 16.47
C VAL A 291 20.35 7.33 16.21
N ALA A 292 19.88 8.14 17.15
CA ALA A 292 18.69 8.96 16.97
C ALA A 292 18.84 9.93 15.79
N GLN A 293 19.98 10.60 15.67
CA GLN A 293 20.29 11.51 14.55
C GLN A 293 20.31 10.76 13.20
N ALA A 294 20.92 9.56 13.16
CA ALA A 294 20.96 8.74 11.96
C ALA A 294 19.56 8.23 11.55
N MET A 295 18.69 7.89 12.49
CA MET A 295 17.31 7.51 12.24
C MET A 295 16.52 8.66 11.57
N TYR A 296 16.65 9.88 12.04
CA TYR A 296 16.01 11.04 11.40
C TYR A 296 16.65 11.42 10.06
N ALA A 297 17.98 11.34 9.97
CA ALA A 297 18.68 11.69 8.73
C ALA A 297 18.37 10.73 7.56
N GLY A 298 17.93 9.52 7.87
CA GLY A 298 17.73 8.48 6.86
C GLY A 298 19.03 7.85 6.36
N MET A 299 18.89 6.99 5.36
CA MET A 299 20.02 6.25 4.81
C MET A 299 20.86 7.16 3.92
N ARG A 300 22.16 7.26 4.24
CA ARG A 300 23.14 8.05 3.49
C ARG A 300 24.40 7.24 3.22
N THR A 301 25.10 7.58 2.14
CA THR A 301 26.47 7.10 1.89
C THR A 301 27.45 7.75 2.87
N SER A 302 28.67 7.20 2.95
CA SER A 302 29.77 7.81 3.70
C SER A 302 30.13 9.21 3.20
N SER A 303 29.89 9.52 1.92
CA SER A 303 30.04 10.86 1.33
C SER A 303 28.86 11.80 1.63
N GLY A 304 27.83 11.35 2.37
CA GLY A 304 26.65 12.13 2.73
C GLY A 304 25.52 12.15 1.70
N MET A 305 25.64 11.41 0.58
CA MET A 305 24.58 11.34 -0.43
C MET A 305 23.36 10.60 0.14
N GLN A 306 22.17 11.20 0.04
CA GLN A 306 20.92 10.59 0.48
C GLN A 306 20.55 9.39 -0.40
N ARG A 307 20.25 8.26 0.22
CA ARG A 307 19.75 7.05 -0.44
C ARG A 307 18.27 6.81 -0.19
N TYR A 308 17.80 7.07 1.04
CA TYR A 308 16.37 7.01 1.36
C TYR A 308 16.04 7.93 2.56
N ALA A 309 14.74 8.23 2.71
CA ALA A 309 14.23 9.04 3.81
C ALA A 309 14.42 8.36 5.17
N GLY A 310 14.48 9.15 6.23
CA GLY A 310 14.50 8.68 7.62
C GLY A 310 13.13 8.69 8.29
N ALA A 311 13.12 8.33 9.55
CA ALA A 311 11.95 8.42 10.42
C ALA A 311 11.56 9.88 10.68
N MET A 312 10.30 10.12 11.01
CA MET A 312 9.77 11.44 11.32
C MET A 312 9.68 11.68 12.84
N PRO A 313 9.78 12.93 13.32
CA PRO A 313 9.41 13.27 14.71
C PRO A 313 7.99 12.79 15.03
N GLY A 314 7.81 12.25 16.24
CA GLY A 314 6.57 11.60 16.70
C GLY A 314 6.57 10.08 16.51
N SER A 315 7.53 9.51 15.74
CA SER A 315 7.60 8.08 15.47
C SER A 315 8.50 7.29 16.42
N GLU A 316 9.21 7.92 17.34
CA GLU A 316 10.35 7.37 18.07
C GLU A 316 9.96 6.18 18.97
N ALA A 317 8.74 6.20 19.54
CA ALA A 317 8.21 5.08 20.31
C ALA A 317 8.11 3.78 19.49
N GLU A 318 7.87 3.91 18.20
CA GLU A 318 7.69 2.82 17.23
C GLU A 318 9.03 2.32 16.61
N TRP A 319 10.17 2.90 16.97
CA TRP A 319 11.49 2.48 16.47
C TRP A 319 11.91 1.14 17.05
N ASP A 320 11.17 0.08 16.73
CA ASP A 320 11.50 -1.26 17.20
C ASP A 320 12.68 -1.85 16.38
N PRO A 321 13.84 -2.11 17.02
CA PRO A 321 14.98 -2.71 16.34
C PRO A 321 14.70 -4.09 15.75
N ASN A 322 13.72 -4.82 16.31
CA ASN A 322 13.34 -6.13 15.78
C ASN A 322 12.75 -6.05 14.37
N PHE A 323 12.22 -4.91 13.95
CA PHE A 323 11.72 -4.74 12.59
C PHE A 323 12.82 -4.84 11.54
N GLY A 324 14.00 -4.31 11.81
CA GLY A 324 15.15 -4.40 10.90
C GLY A 324 16.00 -5.65 11.11
N ASP A 325 16.05 -6.16 12.35
CA ASP A 325 17.00 -7.21 12.78
C ASP A 325 16.40 -8.61 12.99
N ASN A 326 15.13 -8.81 12.75
CA ASN A 326 14.47 -10.10 12.96
C ASN A 326 14.76 -11.16 11.89
N GLY A 327 15.83 -11.02 11.13
CA GLY A 327 16.22 -11.98 10.11
C GLY A 327 15.42 -11.96 8.81
N ARG A 328 14.71 -10.87 8.50
CA ARG A 328 13.84 -10.77 7.29
C ARG A 328 14.54 -10.10 6.12
N TYR A 329 14.90 -8.82 6.27
CA TYR A 329 15.21 -7.95 5.13
C TYR A 329 16.65 -8.10 4.65
N GLY A 330 17.60 -8.16 5.56
CA GLY A 330 18.99 -8.45 5.22
C GLY A 330 19.17 -9.82 4.58
N PRO A 331 18.64 -10.91 5.16
CA PRO A 331 18.65 -12.25 4.53
C PRO A 331 17.98 -12.28 3.15
N PHE A 332 16.91 -11.53 2.90
CA PHE A 332 16.32 -11.43 1.55
C PHE A 332 17.36 -10.93 0.52
N ILE A 333 18.14 -9.91 0.88
CA ILE A 333 19.22 -9.40 0.01
C ILE A 333 20.23 -10.51 -0.26
N GLY A 334 20.67 -11.22 0.78
CA GLY A 334 21.61 -12.35 0.64
C GLY A 334 21.07 -13.48 -0.22
N HIS A 335 19.85 -13.92 0.04
CA HIS A 335 19.25 -15.06 -0.64
C HIS A 335 18.87 -14.79 -2.09
N TYR A 336 18.37 -13.57 -2.39
CA TYR A 336 17.87 -13.26 -3.72
C TYR A 336 18.90 -12.57 -4.60
N VAL A 337 19.60 -11.56 -4.08
CA VAL A 337 20.56 -10.78 -4.87
C VAL A 337 21.93 -11.47 -4.91
N TYR A 338 22.39 -12.00 -3.78
CA TYR A 338 23.74 -12.54 -3.60
C TYR A 338 23.78 -14.07 -3.36
N SER A 339 22.76 -14.79 -3.82
CA SER A 339 22.63 -16.25 -3.62
C SER A 339 23.81 -17.09 -4.12
N LYS A 340 24.60 -16.56 -5.04
CA LYS A 340 25.75 -17.27 -5.67
C LYS A 340 27.11 -16.86 -5.13
N THR A 341 27.19 -16.05 -4.07
CA THR A 341 28.47 -15.64 -3.49
C THR A 341 29.12 -16.77 -2.69
N SER A 342 30.45 -16.80 -2.69
CA SER A 342 31.24 -17.75 -1.91
C SER A 342 32.36 -16.98 -1.18
N PRO A 343 32.40 -17.02 0.16
CA PRO A 343 31.48 -17.65 1.09
C PRO A 343 30.05 -17.06 1.00
N PRO A 344 29.04 -17.72 1.63
CA PRO A 344 27.67 -17.20 1.66
C PRO A 344 27.62 -15.76 2.18
N TYR A 345 26.81 -14.94 1.52
CA TYR A 345 26.63 -13.55 1.87
C TYR A 345 26.00 -13.38 3.25
N ASP A 346 26.68 -12.69 4.13
CA ASP A 346 26.18 -12.25 5.43
C ASP A 346 25.95 -10.74 5.39
N TRP A 347 24.67 -10.32 5.33
CA TRP A 347 24.31 -8.93 5.17
C TRP A 347 24.83 -8.01 6.29
N ARG A 348 25.02 -8.53 7.51
CA ARG A 348 25.57 -7.73 8.62
C ARG A 348 27.04 -7.40 8.43
N ARG A 349 27.79 -8.33 7.86
CA ARG A 349 29.21 -8.18 7.56
C ARG A 349 29.44 -7.50 6.21
N ASP A 350 28.72 -7.99 5.18
CA ASP A 350 29.09 -7.77 3.78
C ASP A 350 28.33 -6.62 3.12
N LEU A 351 27.19 -6.16 3.70
CA LEU A 351 26.38 -5.11 3.09
C LEU A 351 27.05 -3.74 3.25
N ASN A 352 27.51 -3.22 2.13
CA ASN A 352 28.08 -1.89 1.97
C ASN A 352 27.09 -0.99 1.19
N TRP A 353 26.52 -0.02 1.89
CA TRP A 353 25.50 0.90 1.34
C TRP A 353 26.04 1.78 0.21
N ASP A 354 27.33 2.10 0.22
CA ASP A 354 27.97 2.99 -0.75
C ASP A 354 28.10 2.31 -2.11
N GLU A 355 28.45 1.03 -2.11
CA GLU A 355 28.79 0.28 -3.32
C GLU A 355 27.63 -0.58 -3.84
N GLN A 356 26.84 -1.18 -2.93
CA GLN A 356 25.87 -2.22 -3.30
C GLN A 356 24.44 -1.70 -3.48
N PHE A 357 24.11 -0.51 -2.98
CA PHE A 357 22.74 0.01 -3.04
C PHE A 357 22.19 0.06 -4.47
N ASP A 358 22.94 0.61 -5.41
CA ASP A 358 22.50 0.75 -6.80
C ASP A 358 22.38 -0.62 -7.50
N GLN A 359 23.25 -1.57 -7.16
CA GLN A 359 23.17 -2.95 -7.64
C GLN A 359 21.90 -3.64 -7.13
N ILE A 360 21.63 -3.56 -5.82
CA ILE A 360 20.42 -4.12 -5.19
C ILE A 360 19.18 -3.51 -5.84
N LYS A 361 19.14 -2.18 -5.96
CA LYS A 361 18.04 -1.45 -6.59
C LYS A 361 17.79 -1.91 -8.02
N THR A 362 18.83 -1.97 -8.83
CA THR A 362 18.73 -2.38 -10.23
C THR A 362 18.19 -3.81 -10.36
N PHE A 363 18.64 -4.72 -9.48
CA PHE A 363 18.28 -6.13 -9.53
C PHE A 363 16.82 -6.39 -9.13
N ILE A 364 16.34 -5.76 -8.03
CA ILE A 364 15.02 -6.10 -7.46
C ILE A 364 13.88 -5.19 -7.94
N THR A 365 14.18 -3.96 -8.41
CA THR A 365 13.17 -3.00 -8.90
C THR A 365 12.19 -3.59 -9.92
N PRO A 366 12.64 -4.29 -10.99
CA PRO A 366 11.72 -4.78 -12.02
C PRO A 366 10.62 -5.71 -11.51
N VAL A 367 10.90 -6.40 -10.40
CA VAL A 367 10.01 -7.43 -9.84
C VAL A 367 9.18 -6.89 -8.68
N THR A 368 9.74 -6.00 -7.86
CA THR A 368 9.13 -5.65 -6.58
C THR A 368 8.69 -4.21 -6.45
N ALA A 369 9.26 -3.27 -7.23
CA ALA A 369 8.98 -1.86 -7.04
C ALA A 369 7.77 -1.38 -7.87
N ALA A 370 7.04 -0.43 -7.32
CA ALA A 370 5.90 0.21 -7.96
C ALA A 370 5.96 1.75 -7.81
N PRO A 371 7.06 2.41 -8.20
CA PRO A 371 7.24 3.85 -8.04
C PRO A 371 6.82 4.65 -9.28
N SER A 372 6.40 3.99 -10.39
CA SER A 372 6.07 4.69 -11.63
C SER A 372 4.91 5.66 -11.43
N PRO A 373 5.04 6.94 -11.84
CA PRO A 373 3.96 7.90 -11.78
C PRO A 373 3.00 7.79 -12.97
N ASP A 374 3.29 6.90 -13.93
CA ASP A 374 2.40 6.70 -15.08
C ASP A 374 1.18 5.83 -14.70
N LEU A 375 0.10 6.50 -14.35
CA LEU A 375 -1.21 5.90 -14.13
C LEU A 375 -2.18 6.19 -15.30
N THR A 376 -1.67 6.54 -16.48
CA THR A 376 -2.49 6.96 -17.62
C THR A 376 -3.53 5.90 -18.01
N ALA A 377 -3.15 4.63 -18.08
CA ALA A 377 -4.07 3.52 -18.41
C ALA A 377 -5.14 3.30 -17.32
N PHE A 378 -4.75 3.39 -16.04
CA PHE A 378 -5.67 3.27 -14.91
C PHE A 378 -6.68 4.44 -14.88
N LYS A 379 -6.19 5.67 -15.04
CA LYS A 379 -7.00 6.88 -15.15
C LYS A 379 -7.97 6.84 -16.35
N ALA A 380 -7.50 6.41 -17.52
CA ALA A 380 -8.30 6.40 -18.75
C ALA A 380 -9.54 5.48 -18.66
N ARG A 381 -9.46 4.39 -17.89
CA ARG A 381 -10.61 3.50 -17.66
C ARG A 381 -11.51 3.93 -16.49
N GLY A 382 -11.26 5.07 -15.87
CA GLY A 382 -12.03 5.59 -14.75
C GLY A 382 -11.59 5.09 -13.36
N GLY A 383 -10.45 4.40 -13.26
CA GLY A 383 -9.92 3.86 -12.00
C GLY A 383 -9.74 4.92 -10.93
N LYS A 384 -9.95 4.54 -9.66
CA LYS A 384 -9.82 5.42 -8.48
C LYS A 384 -8.84 4.82 -7.49
N LEU A 385 -7.85 5.61 -7.08
CA LEU A 385 -6.82 5.25 -6.12
C LEU A 385 -6.95 6.11 -4.86
N VAL A 386 -7.15 5.48 -3.72
CA VAL A 386 -7.01 6.11 -2.40
C VAL A 386 -5.75 5.58 -1.75
N GLN A 387 -4.80 6.46 -1.51
CA GLN A 387 -3.57 6.18 -0.76
C GLN A 387 -3.68 6.80 0.63
N PHE A 388 -3.20 6.12 1.66
CA PHE A 388 -3.17 6.63 3.02
C PHE A 388 -1.91 6.14 3.74
N HIS A 389 -1.38 6.97 4.67
CA HIS A 389 -0.13 6.67 5.34
C HIS A 389 -0.09 7.36 6.70
N GLY A 390 0.39 6.66 7.73
CA GLY A 390 0.65 7.24 9.04
C GLY A 390 1.93 8.08 9.04
N TRP A 391 1.88 9.30 9.59
CA TRP A 391 3.05 10.15 9.68
C TRP A 391 4.12 9.62 10.65
N ALA A 392 3.74 8.80 11.64
CA ALA A 392 4.67 8.21 12.62
C ALA A 392 5.19 6.82 12.20
N ASP A 393 5.20 6.49 10.90
CA ASP A 393 5.67 5.21 10.37
C ASP A 393 7.20 5.20 10.21
N PRO A 394 7.97 4.44 11.04
CA PRO A 394 9.41 4.33 10.87
C PRO A 394 9.82 3.17 9.96
N ILE A 395 8.89 2.28 9.62
CA ILE A 395 9.14 1.07 8.84
C ILE A 395 9.16 1.39 7.34
N VAL A 396 8.10 2.08 6.89
CA VAL A 396 7.99 2.66 5.57
C VAL A 396 7.99 4.19 5.74
N PRO A 397 9.15 4.86 5.74
CA PRO A 397 9.23 6.30 5.94
C PRO A 397 8.19 7.06 5.13
N PRO A 398 7.29 7.83 5.77
CA PRO A 398 6.06 8.32 5.15
C PRO A 398 6.29 9.39 4.07
N GLN A 399 7.48 9.99 4.00
CA GLN A 399 7.86 10.97 2.97
C GLN A 399 7.68 10.40 1.54
N GLY A 400 7.79 9.07 1.37
CA GLY A 400 7.56 8.41 0.10
C GLY A 400 6.16 8.64 -0.48
N SER A 401 5.14 8.82 0.36
CA SER A 401 3.75 9.01 -0.10
C SER A 401 3.49 10.41 -0.66
N PRO A 402 3.78 11.53 0.02
CA PRO A 402 3.70 12.87 -0.58
C PRO A 402 4.65 13.04 -1.77
N ALA A 403 5.86 12.47 -1.72
CA ALA A 403 6.80 12.53 -2.84
C ALA A 403 6.22 11.85 -4.09
N TYR A 404 5.61 10.67 -3.96
CA TYR A 404 4.93 10.00 -5.05
C TYR A 404 3.74 10.80 -5.58
N TYR A 405 2.92 11.39 -4.68
CA TYR A 405 1.83 12.26 -5.08
C TYR A 405 2.31 13.46 -5.90
N ASN A 406 3.40 14.09 -5.48
CA ASN A 406 4.02 15.18 -6.23
C ASN A 406 4.65 14.68 -7.55
N ALA A 407 5.20 13.46 -7.59
CA ALA A 407 5.68 12.87 -8.84
C ALA A 407 4.55 12.68 -9.86
N LEU A 408 3.33 12.31 -9.42
CA LEU A 408 2.15 12.26 -10.32
C LEU A 408 1.84 13.65 -10.90
N ILE A 409 1.89 14.70 -10.09
CA ILE A 409 1.68 16.09 -10.56
C ILE A 409 2.73 16.48 -11.60
N GLN A 410 4.01 16.23 -11.31
CA GLN A 410 5.10 16.53 -12.24
C GLN A 410 4.99 15.68 -13.53
N PHE A 411 4.62 14.42 -13.43
CA PHE A 411 4.38 13.56 -14.58
C PHE A 411 3.24 14.10 -15.47
N GLU A 412 2.09 14.43 -14.90
CA GLU A 412 0.96 15.04 -15.64
C GLU A 412 1.36 16.31 -16.39
N LYS A 413 2.26 17.11 -15.81
CA LYS A 413 2.82 18.32 -16.42
C LYS A 413 3.76 18.02 -17.58
N MET A 414 4.57 16.96 -17.46
CA MET A 414 5.71 16.69 -18.36
C MET A 414 5.45 15.55 -19.36
N LYS A 415 4.35 14.79 -19.24
CA LYS A 415 4.12 13.54 -20.02
C LYS A 415 4.07 13.71 -21.53
N THR A 416 3.85 14.93 -22.03
CA THR A 416 3.83 15.24 -23.47
C THR A 416 5.19 15.67 -24.02
N LEU A 417 6.18 15.88 -23.16
CA LEU A 417 7.54 16.20 -23.58
C LEU A 417 8.22 15.01 -24.27
N SER A 418 9.08 15.29 -25.23
CA SER A 418 9.99 14.29 -25.77
C SER A 418 10.87 13.69 -24.67
N ARG A 419 11.43 12.50 -24.87
CA ARG A 419 12.26 11.85 -23.85
C ARG A 419 13.44 12.70 -23.38
N PRO A 420 14.25 13.34 -24.25
CA PRO A 420 15.33 14.20 -23.81
C PRO A 420 14.87 15.42 -23.01
N GLU A 421 13.75 16.07 -23.44
CA GLU A 421 13.19 17.21 -22.72
C GLU A 421 12.65 16.81 -21.34
N TYR A 422 11.99 15.66 -21.26
CA TYR A 422 11.51 15.10 -20.00
C TYR A 422 12.65 14.82 -19.03
N ASP A 423 13.68 14.12 -19.45
CA ASP A 423 14.83 13.79 -18.61
C ASP A 423 15.55 15.06 -18.14
N ALA A 424 15.72 16.05 -19.03
CA ALA A 424 16.28 17.35 -18.65
C ALA A 424 15.40 18.13 -17.65
N ALA A 425 14.09 18.03 -17.77
CA ALA A 425 13.15 18.65 -16.82
C ALA A 425 13.20 17.96 -15.44
N VAL A 426 13.30 16.63 -15.41
CA VAL A 426 13.46 15.86 -14.16
C VAL A 426 14.73 16.27 -13.41
N GLU A 427 15.87 16.42 -14.11
CA GLU A 427 17.14 16.83 -13.48
C GLU A 427 17.10 18.25 -12.89
N LYS A 428 16.28 19.14 -13.48
CA LYS A 428 16.16 20.56 -13.07
C LYS A 428 15.10 20.82 -12.02
N LEU A 429 14.38 19.78 -11.54
CA LEU A 429 13.35 19.95 -10.51
C LEU A 429 13.91 20.64 -9.25
N SER A 430 13.22 21.66 -8.79
CA SER A 430 13.52 22.37 -7.55
C SER A 430 12.39 22.25 -6.53
N ALA A 431 12.70 22.41 -5.26
CA ALA A 431 11.73 22.37 -4.17
C ALA A 431 10.62 23.44 -4.35
N SER A 432 10.98 24.66 -4.73
CA SER A 432 10.04 25.75 -4.97
C SER A 432 9.08 25.46 -6.13
N GLN A 433 9.59 24.87 -7.22
CA GLN A 433 8.76 24.48 -8.36
C GLN A 433 7.78 23.36 -7.97
N VAL A 434 8.23 22.33 -7.27
CA VAL A 434 7.37 21.24 -6.80
C VAL A 434 6.28 21.75 -5.87
N ALA A 435 6.60 22.64 -4.92
CA ALA A 435 5.62 23.23 -4.01
C ALA A 435 4.57 24.07 -4.75
N ALA A 436 4.99 24.90 -5.70
CA ALA A 436 4.08 25.70 -6.51
C ALA A 436 3.14 24.84 -7.38
N ASP A 437 3.69 23.81 -8.04
CA ASP A 437 2.91 22.90 -8.88
C ASP A 437 1.94 22.04 -8.02
N ALA A 438 2.34 21.64 -6.81
CA ALA A 438 1.47 20.92 -5.88
C ALA A 438 0.19 21.70 -5.55
N LEU A 439 0.29 23.01 -5.39
CA LEU A 439 -0.87 23.88 -5.15
C LEU A 439 -1.68 24.11 -6.43
N ALA A 440 -1.02 24.37 -7.56
CA ALA A 440 -1.69 24.75 -8.81
C ALA A 440 -2.39 23.57 -9.50
N MET A 441 -1.82 22.35 -9.45
CA MET A 441 -2.25 21.21 -10.26
C MET A 441 -2.84 20.03 -9.45
N THR A 442 -3.01 20.20 -8.13
CA THR A 442 -3.61 19.18 -7.26
C THR A 442 -4.93 18.63 -7.81
N SER A 443 -5.80 19.48 -8.33
CA SER A 443 -7.10 19.07 -8.88
C SER A 443 -6.98 18.05 -10.03
N THR A 444 -5.92 18.12 -10.84
CA THR A 444 -5.68 17.20 -11.96
C THR A 444 -5.47 15.77 -11.47
N VAL A 445 -4.71 15.61 -10.38
CA VAL A 445 -4.42 14.30 -9.76
C VAL A 445 -5.59 13.84 -8.88
N GLN A 446 -6.24 14.75 -8.17
CA GLN A 446 -7.35 14.44 -7.27
C GLN A 446 -8.60 13.86 -7.97
N ASN A 447 -8.70 13.95 -9.28
CA ASN A 447 -9.78 13.33 -10.05
C ASN A 447 -9.68 11.78 -10.10
N TYR A 448 -8.51 11.21 -9.82
CA TYR A 448 -8.28 9.75 -9.85
C TYR A 448 -7.44 9.22 -8.69
N HIS A 449 -6.70 10.08 -7.98
CA HIS A 449 -5.89 9.71 -6.83
C HIS A 449 -6.11 10.67 -5.66
N ARG A 450 -6.43 10.14 -4.48
CA ARG A 450 -6.53 10.86 -3.21
C ARG A 450 -5.51 10.30 -2.23
N LEU A 451 -4.73 11.19 -1.59
CA LEU A 451 -3.79 10.82 -0.54
C LEU A 451 -4.29 11.34 0.81
N PHE A 452 -4.25 10.51 1.84
CA PHE A 452 -4.61 10.84 3.22
C PHE A 452 -3.43 10.55 4.13
N MET A 453 -2.86 11.59 4.73
CA MET A 453 -1.77 11.45 5.70
C MET A 453 -2.33 11.50 7.12
N VAL A 454 -2.11 10.44 7.88
CA VAL A 454 -2.72 10.26 9.22
C VAL A 454 -1.72 10.69 10.29
N PRO A 455 -2.01 11.77 11.08
CA PRO A 455 -1.12 12.22 12.15
C PRO A 455 -0.85 11.12 13.17
N ASP A 456 0.38 11.04 13.69
CA ASP A 456 0.81 10.16 14.80
C ASP A 456 0.35 8.69 14.74
N VAL A 457 0.06 8.18 13.57
CA VAL A 457 -0.18 6.75 13.35
C VAL A 457 1.08 6.12 12.80
N GLY A 458 1.46 4.97 13.37
CA GLY A 458 2.61 4.18 12.97
C GLY A 458 2.37 3.34 11.71
N HIS A 459 3.12 2.23 11.57
CA HIS A 459 3.05 1.37 10.40
C HIS A 459 1.76 0.53 10.35
N CYS A 460 0.77 0.97 9.58
CA CYS A 460 -0.56 0.35 9.45
C CYS A 460 -1.36 0.26 10.76
N ARG A 461 -0.82 0.73 11.87
CA ARG A 461 -1.43 0.72 13.23
C ARG A 461 -0.53 1.41 14.23
N GLY A 462 -1.04 1.59 15.44
CA GLY A 462 -0.27 2.11 16.57
C GLY A 462 -0.19 3.63 16.57
N GLY A 463 0.56 4.17 17.53
CA GLY A 463 0.64 5.60 17.76
C GLY A 463 -0.45 6.13 18.70
N THR A 464 -0.51 7.45 18.83
CA THR A 464 -1.37 8.13 19.82
C THR A 464 -2.69 8.63 19.24
N ALA A 465 -2.75 8.82 17.92
CA ALA A 465 -3.87 9.42 17.21
C ALA A 465 -5.04 8.46 16.93
N PRO A 466 -6.20 8.97 16.46
CA PRO A 466 -7.25 8.15 15.86
C PRO A 466 -6.75 7.41 14.63
N GLU A 467 -6.89 6.06 14.63
CA GLU A 467 -6.37 5.20 13.57
C GLU A 467 -7.42 4.38 12.83
N ALA A 468 -8.63 4.24 13.39
CA ALA A 468 -9.67 3.43 12.77
C ALA A 468 -10.29 4.16 11.57
N ILE A 469 -9.79 3.81 10.37
CA ILE A 469 -10.24 4.30 9.06
C ILE A 469 -10.48 3.17 8.06
N GLY A 470 -10.30 1.90 8.44
CA GLY A 470 -10.28 0.76 7.52
C GLY A 470 -9.02 0.71 6.66
N GLY A 471 -9.08 0.01 5.53
CA GLY A 471 -7.95 -0.05 4.58
C GLY A 471 -6.76 -0.89 5.06
N GLY A 472 -6.94 -1.74 6.06
CA GLY A 472 -5.87 -2.50 6.69
C GLY A 472 -5.43 -1.93 8.03
N PHE A 473 -5.87 -0.74 8.40
CA PHE A 473 -5.71 -0.22 9.75
C PHE A 473 -6.69 -0.91 10.71
N PRO A 474 -6.34 -1.08 12.00
CA PRO A 474 -7.19 -1.73 12.97
C PRO A 474 -8.52 -1.00 13.16
N GLU A 475 -9.59 -1.76 13.24
CA GLU A 475 -10.90 -1.26 13.60
C GLU A 475 -11.66 -2.29 14.46
N PRO A 476 -12.47 -1.87 15.44
CA PRO A 476 -13.32 -2.79 16.15
C PRO A 476 -14.34 -3.45 15.23
N ALA A 477 -14.79 -4.66 15.57
CA ALA A 477 -15.79 -5.39 14.77
C ALA A 477 -17.10 -4.61 14.56
N LYS A 478 -17.44 -3.70 15.49
CA LYS A 478 -18.64 -2.84 15.45
C LYS A 478 -18.35 -1.43 14.92
N ALA A 479 -17.16 -1.16 14.35
CA ALA A 479 -16.88 0.14 13.77
C ALA A 479 -17.87 0.48 12.65
N GLN A 480 -18.26 1.75 12.58
CA GLN A 480 -19.12 2.23 11.51
C GLN A 480 -18.32 2.33 10.22
N ARG A 481 -18.69 1.53 9.21
CA ARG A 481 -18.04 1.53 7.89
C ARG A 481 -18.79 2.39 6.88
N THR A 482 -19.04 3.65 7.26
CA THR A 482 -19.65 4.61 6.34
C THR A 482 -18.62 5.21 5.38
N PRO A 483 -19.04 5.79 4.25
CA PRO A 483 -18.11 6.48 3.35
C PRO A 483 -17.39 7.68 3.99
N GLU A 484 -17.87 8.20 5.09
CA GLU A 484 -17.26 9.31 5.85
C GLU A 484 -16.16 8.83 6.81
N SER A 485 -16.20 7.56 7.25
CA SER A 485 -15.31 7.02 8.30
C SER A 485 -14.48 5.81 7.86
N HIS A 486 -14.70 5.29 6.64
CA HIS A 486 -14.04 4.07 6.20
C HIS A 486 -13.52 4.19 4.76
N ILE A 487 -12.23 4.01 4.58
CA ILE A 487 -11.49 4.21 3.31
C ILE A 487 -12.12 3.41 2.15
N VAL A 488 -12.42 2.12 2.35
CA VAL A 488 -12.94 1.27 1.27
C VAL A 488 -14.38 1.66 0.92
N SER A 489 -15.19 2.05 1.90
CA SER A 489 -16.55 2.55 1.66
C SER A 489 -16.54 3.90 0.93
N ALA A 490 -15.62 4.79 1.29
CA ALA A 490 -15.40 6.06 0.59
C ALA A 490 -14.94 5.82 -0.86
N LEU A 491 -14.00 4.89 -1.07
CA LEU A 491 -13.53 4.49 -2.38
C LEU A 491 -14.68 3.90 -3.23
N ALA A 492 -15.49 3.03 -2.64
CA ALA A 492 -16.65 2.43 -3.33
C ALA A 492 -17.65 3.53 -3.75
N ARG A 493 -17.97 4.48 -2.88
CA ARG A 493 -18.82 5.63 -3.25
C ARG A 493 -18.21 6.46 -4.38
N TRP A 494 -16.89 6.64 -4.38
CA TRP A 494 -16.22 7.36 -5.45
C TRP A 494 -16.29 6.63 -6.80
N VAL A 495 -16.01 5.33 -6.81
CA VAL A 495 -16.08 4.48 -8.02
C VAL A 495 -17.51 4.40 -8.56
N GLU A 496 -18.49 4.17 -7.68
CA GLU A 496 -19.85 3.81 -8.08
C GLU A 496 -20.79 4.99 -8.30
N GLN A 497 -20.52 6.12 -7.60
CA GLN A 497 -21.38 7.30 -7.60
C GLN A 497 -20.65 8.58 -8.03
N GLY A 498 -19.33 8.52 -8.25
CA GLY A 498 -18.54 9.67 -8.63
C GLY A 498 -18.25 10.66 -7.48
N VAL A 499 -18.62 10.33 -6.23
CA VAL A 499 -18.43 11.20 -5.06
C VAL A 499 -17.07 10.95 -4.42
N ALA A 500 -16.11 11.80 -4.75
CA ALA A 500 -14.74 11.70 -4.25
C ALA A 500 -14.63 12.06 -2.75
N PRO A 501 -13.88 11.29 -1.93
CA PRO A 501 -13.66 11.65 -0.53
C PRO A 501 -12.76 12.89 -0.42
N THR A 502 -13.20 13.89 0.32
CA THR A 502 -12.42 15.09 0.66
C THR A 502 -11.78 14.97 2.04
N ALA A 503 -12.38 14.17 2.92
CA ALA A 503 -11.86 13.81 4.23
C ALA A 503 -12.39 12.43 4.63
N ILE A 504 -11.66 11.76 5.54
CA ILE A 504 -12.07 10.54 6.23
C ILE A 504 -12.04 10.84 7.74
N ILE A 505 -13.08 10.50 8.47
CA ILE A 505 -13.12 10.67 9.92
C ILE A 505 -12.42 9.48 10.58
N ALA A 506 -11.21 9.69 11.01
CA ALA A 506 -10.50 8.70 11.83
C ALA A 506 -11.07 8.68 13.25
N THR A 507 -11.21 7.49 13.82
CA THR A 507 -11.78 7.29 15.16
C THR A 507 -10.82 6.54 16.05
N LYS A 508 -10.66 6.99 17.29
CA LYS A 508 -9.99 6.25 18.37
C LYS A 508 -11.04 5.65 19.28
N TYR A 509 -10.90 4.37 19.54
CA TYR A 509 -11.77 3.63 20.46
C TYR A 509 -11.00 3.29 21.73
N SER A 510 -11.71 3.27 22.86
CA SER A 510 -11.22 2.66 24.10
C SER A 510 -11.37 1.13 24.04
N ASP A 511 -10.78 0.43 24.99
CA ASP A 511 -10.81 -1.04 25.07
C ASP A 511 -12.25 -1.60 25.16
N ASN A 512 -13.19 -0.84 25.71
CA ASN A 512 -14.60 -1.21 25.75
C ASN A 512 -15.41 -0.82 24.51
N GLY A 513 -14.73 -0.28 23.46
CA GLY A 513 -15.34 0.09 22.17
C GLY A 513 -16.03 1.46 22.15
N ALA A 514 -15.89 2.29 23.19
CA ALA A 514 -16.41 3.65 23.16
C ALA A 514 -15.49 4.58 22.33
N ILE A 515 -16.09 5.52 21.62
CA ILE A 515 -15.35 6.55 20.89
C ILE A 515 -14.73 7.52 21.88
N THR A 516 -13.42 7.69 21.86
CA THR A 516 -12.67 8.61 22.72
C THR A 516 -12.20 9.85 21.98
N ARG A 517 -11.91 9.73 20.67
CA ARG A 517 -11.46 10.86 19.85
C ARG A 517 -11.81 10.60 18.38
N GLN A 518 -12.17 11.65 17.66
CA GLN A 518 -12.34 11.65 16.22
C GLN A 518 -11.59 12.82 15.60
N ARG A 519 -11.00 12.59 14.41
CA ARG A 519 -10.27 13.59 13.66
C ARG A 519 -10.57 13.47 12.15
N PRO A 520 -10.84 14.54 11.41
CA PRO A 520 -10.89 14.47 9.97
C PRO A 520 -9.46 14.34 9.43
N ILE A 521 -9.23 13.33 8.62
CA ILE A 521 -8.01 13.20 7.83
C ILE A 521 -8.32 13.77 6.46
N CYS A 522 -7.77 14.93 6.17
CA CYS A 522 -8.05 15.69 4.96
C CYS A 522 -7.31 15.13 3.74
N ALA A 523 -7.92 15.24 2.56
CA ALA A 523 -7.22 14.89 1.32
C ALA A 523 -6.03 15.83 1.09
N TYR A 524 -4.81 15.24 1.00
CA TYR A 524 -3.56 15.98 0.77
C TYR A 524 -3.67 16.89 -0.49
N PRO A 525 -3.19 18.15 -0.46
CA PRO A 525 -2.30 18.74 0.56
C PRO A 525 -3.04 19.38 1.76
N GLN A 526 -4.36 19.27 1.87
CA GLN A 526 -5.09 19.83 3.01
C GLN A 526 -4.75 19.14 4.33
N VAL A 527 -4.82 19.93 5.41
CA VAL A 527 -4.65 19.47 6.80
C VAL A 527 -5.87 19.84 7.62
N ALA A 528 -6.11 19.10 8.71
CA ALA A 528 -7.15 19.43 9.68
C ALA A 528 -6.67 20.59 10.56
N LEU A 529 -7.45 21.67 10.60
CA LEU A 529 -7.20 22.83 11.46
C LEU A 529 -8.34 22.96 12.47
N TYR A 530 -8.00 23.08 13.75
CA TYR A 530 -8.98 23.36 14.81
C TYR A 530 -9.60 24.75 14.63
N ARG A 531 -10.93 24.86 14.79
CA ARG A 531 -11.68 26.09 14.57
C ARG A 531 -11.59 27.11 15.71
N GLY A 532 -10.84 26.77 16.78
CA GLY A 532 -10.70 27.61 17.97
C GLY A 532 -11.87 27.50 18.97
N SER A 533 -12.85 26.61 18.70
CA SER A 533 -14.00 26.36 19.58
C SER A 533 -14.57 24.96 19.36
N GLY A 534 -15.27 24.43 20.37
CA GLY A 534 -15.83 23.08 20.38
C GLY A 534 -14.93 22.07 21.06
N ASP A 535 -15.41 20.81 21.16
CA ASP A 535 -14.66 19.70 21.76
C ASP A 535 -13.49 19.32 20.85
N VAL A 536 -12.26 19.39 21.38
CA VAL A 536 -11.03 19.01 20.68
C VAL A 536 -10.99 17.52 20.30
N ASN A 537 -11.82 16.68 20.88
CA ASN A 537 -11.95 15.27 20.55
C ASN A 537 -13.02 14.97 19.49
N ALA A 538 -13.78 15.97 19.04
CA ALA A 538 -14.84 15.83 18.06
C ALA A 538 -14.39 16.31 16.66
N ALA A 539 -14.55 15.47 15.64
CA ALA A 539 -14.18 15.82 14.25
C ALA A 539 -14.86 17.12 13.76
N GLY A 540 -16.08 17.41 14.22
CA GLY A 540 -16.81 18.63 13.86
C GLY A 540 -16.17 19.94 14.30
N SER A 541 -15.20 19.91 15.22
CA SER A 541 -14.45 21.08 15.68
C SER A 541 -13.29 21.46 14.75
N PHE A 542 -13.09 20.72 13.66
CA PHE A 542 -12.01 20.93 12.69
C PHE A 542 -12.55 21.26 11.30
N SER A 543 -11.70 21.88 10.48
CA SER A 543 -11.94 22.10 9.06
C SER A 543 -10.70 21.72 8.26
N CYS A 544 -10.91 21.19 7.06
CA CYS A 544 -9.82 20.95 6.12
C CYS A 544 -9.42 22.27 5.45
N VAL A 545 -8.15 22.65 5.61
CA VAL A 545 -7.58 23.87 5.04
C VAL A 545 -6.33 23.53 4.21
N THR A 546 -6.10 24.29 3.14
CA THR A 546 -4.84 24.20 2.39
C THR A 546 -3.80 25.02 3.14
N PRO A 547 -2.69 24.39 3.60
CA PRO A 547 -1.65 25.09 4.30
C PRO A 547 -0.90 26.06 3.37
N GLN A 548 -0.22 27.04 3.94
CA GLN A 548 0.69 27.92 3.19
C GLN A 548 1.89 27.09 2.69
N ALA A 549 2.55 27.56 1.62
CA ALA A 549 3.70 26.85 1.04
C ALA A 549 4.82 26.56 2.05
N GLU A 550 5.05 27.48 2.98
CA GLU A 550 6.06 27.36 4.05
C GLU A 550 5.73 26.24 5.05
N GLN A 551 4.45 25.90 5.19
CA GLN A 551 3.98 24.81 6.05
C GLN A 551 4.02 23.45 5.34
N MET A 552 4.36 23.42 4.06
CA MET A 552 4.54 22.22 3.23
C MET A 552 5.98 22.15 2.70
N PRO A 553 6.99 22.03 3.56
CA PRO A 553 8.37 22.09 3.12
C PRO A 553 8.66 20.89 2.18
N VAL A 554 9.19 21.23 1.00
CA VAL A 554 9.79 20.27 0.07
C VAL A 554 11.30 20.35 0.25
N ASN A 555 11.93 19.26 0.66
CA ASN A 555 13.35 19.19 0.91
C ASN A 555 14.10 18.38 -0.16
N ALA A 556 15.41 18.27 -0.02
CA ALA A 556 16.25 17.53 -0.97
C ALA A 556 15.87 16.03 -1.06
N THR A 557 15.43 15.43 0.06
CA THR A 557 14.97 14.04 0.09
C THR A 557 13.68 13.87 -0.72
N ASP A 558 12.74 14.80 -0.61
CA ASP A 558 11.52 14.80 -1.43
C ASP A 558 11.85 14.88 -2.92
N ILE A 559 12.74 15.81 -3.31
CA ILE A 559 13.18 15.96 -4.70
C ILE A 559 13.80 14.67 -5.23
N MET A 560 14.70 14.05 -4.45
CA MET A 560 15.31 12.76 -4.83
C MET A 560 14.24 11.67 -5.05
N LEU A 561 13.25 11.53 -4.16
CA LEU A 561 12.19 10.53 -4.28
C LEU A 561 11.27 10.81 -5.49
N ILE A 562 10.95 12.09 -5.74
CA ILE A 562 10.18 12.52 -6.90
C ILE A 562 10.94 12.18 -8.19
N GLN A 563 12.22 12.53 -8.28
CA GLN A 563 13.06 12.22 -9.43
C GLN A 563 13.19 10.71 -9.63
N ASN A 564 13.34 9.92 -8.55
CA ASN A 564 13.37 8.46 -8.63
C ASN A 564 12.09 7.88 -9.22
N SER A 565 10.91 8.40 -8.85
CA SER A 565 9.63 8.02 -9.46
C SER A 565 9.59 8.38 -10.94
N LEU A 566 9.91 9.62 -11.29
CA LEU A 566 9.83 10.14 -12.65
C LEU A 566 10.77 9.41 -13.63
N ARG A 567 11.98 9.05 -13.20
CA ARG A 567 12.93 8.25 -14.00
C ARG A 567 12.40 6.84 -14.30
N GLN A 568 11.42 6.36 -13.52
CA GLN A 568 10.84 5.04 -13.67
C GLN A 568 9.46 5.04 -14.36
N ARG A 569 9.12 6.12 -15.09
CA ARG A 569 7.86 6.22 -15.82
C ARG A 569 7.63 5.04 -16.78
N ASP A 570 8.70 4.48 -17.36
CA ASP A 570 8.64 3.39 -18.34
C ASP A 570 8.83 2.00 -17.71
N LEU A 571 8.83 1.88 -16.38
CA LEU A 571 8.99 0.61 -15.67
C LEU A 571 7.85 -0.41 -15.94
N LEU A 572 6.91 -0.01 -16.76
CA LEU A 572 5.77 -0.82 -17.21
C LEU A 572 6.16 -1.95 -18.18
N GLY A 573 7.41 -2.44 -18.19
CA GLY A 573 7.90 -3.55 -19.04
C GLY A 573 6.90 -4.69 -19.26
N PRO A 574 7.17 -5.69 -20.10
CA PRO A 574 6.15 -6.61 -20.63
C PRO A 574 5.28 -7.19 -19.53
N ARG A 575 3.96 -7.09 -19.72
CA ARG A 575 2.91 -7.44 -18.75
C ARG A 575 2.82 -8.95 -18.46
N ARG A 576 3.70 -9.79 -19.04
CA ARG A 576 3.64 -11.26 -18.90
C ARG A 576 5.02 -11.90 -18.73
#